data_672a97f66cb598bdbbb7b41c8a13cb2d
#
_entry.id   672a97f66cb598bdbbb7b41c8a13cb2d
#
_cell.length_a   1.000
_cell.length_b   1.000
_cell.length_c   1.000
_cell.angle_alpha   90.00
_cell.angle_beta   90.00
_cell.angle_gamma   90.00
#
_symmetry.space_group_name_H-M   'P 1'
#
loop_
_entity.id
_entity.type
_entity.pdbx_description
1 polymer ?
#
loop_
_entity_poly.entity_id
_entity_poly.type
_entity_poly.pdbx_seq_one_letter_code
_entity_poly.pdbx_strand_id
1 'polypeptide(L)'
;MAVKKDLVLIVDDDEAVQSVLYKVISSNGIDAQVVSSGEEALEITRRYHFDLILLDVNMRGVDGFEVVQALRKRGVKTPIIIVSGRKEDYDTLYGLDIGADDYITKPFNPIVLGAKVKAMIRRNRGHSADNGNVITAGPFRYDSHTLRLYKNGQEIVLSSKENAIMKLFLDNINRIFSRKMIYEMVWGETIVDENAIMVYINRLRQKIEDDPSKPQYIQTVRGLGYRFMI
;
A
#
# COMPACT_ATOMS: atom_id res chain seq x y z
N MET A 1 15.52 24.47 12.45
CA MET A 1 14.28 23.76 12.83
C MET A 1 14.61 22.30 13.01
N ALA A 2 14.32 21.69 14.17
CA ALA A 2 14.54 20.27 14.39
C ALA A 2 13.55 19.48 13.49
N VAL A 3 14.07 18.59 12.65
CA VAL A 3 13.23 17.70 11.84
C VAL A 3 12.48 16.78 12.81
N LYS A 4 11.16 16.85 12.83
CA LYS A 4 10.32 15.95 13.63
C LYS A 4 10.60 14.54 13.14
N LYS A 5 11.14 13.68 14.02
CA LYS A 5 11.35 12.27 13.72
C LYS A 5 10.01 11.54 13.60
N ASP A 6 9.98 10.53 12.75
CA ASP A 6 8.85 9.60 12.67
C ASP A 6 8.70 8.82 13.96
N LEU A 7 7.47 8.54 14.37
CA LEU A 7 7.16 7.77 15.56
C LEU A 7 6.24 6.58 15.20
N VAL A 8 6.69 5.37 15.47
CA VAL A 8 5.95 4.13 15.24
C VAL A 8 5.49 3.55 16.57
N LEU A 9 4.22 3.15 16.65
CA LEU A 9 3.69 2.34 17.74
C LEU A 9 3.88 0.86 17.41
N ILE A 10 4.49 0.10 18.32
CA ILE A 10 4.63 -1.35 18.26
C ILE A 10 3.72 -1.95 19.33
N VAL A 11 2.83 -2.85 18.93
CA VAL A 11 1.84 -3.50 19.79
C VAL A 11 1.96 -5.01 19.61
N ASP A 12 2.50 -5.68 20.61
CA ASP A 12 2.75 -7.13 20.59
C ASP A 12 2.90 -7.59 22.05
N ASP A 13 2.39 -8.74 22.46
CA ASP A 13 2.51 -9.25 23.83
C ASP A 13 3.76 -10.13 24.05
N ASP A 14 4.50 -10.43 22.96
CA ASP A 14 5.77 -11.18 23.00
C ASP A 14 6.97 -10.22 23.02
N GLU A 15 7.68 -10.17 24.17
CA GLU A 15 8.86 -9.31 24.37
C GLU A 15 9.98 -9.58 23.36
N ALA A 16 10.15 -10.83 22.89
CA ALA A 16 11.16 -11.16 21.89
C ALA A 16 10.81 -10.54 20.54
N VAL A 17 9.55 -10.56 20.14
CA VAL A 17 9.05 -9.92 18.92
C VAL A 17 9.14 -8.41 19.05
N GLN A 18 8.71 -7.84 20.16
CA GLN A 18 8.87 -6.40 20.44
C GLN A 18 10.33 -5.95 20.26
N SER A 19 11.28 -6.68 20.84
CA SER A 19 12.72 -6.37 20.74
C SER A 19 13.21 -6.38 19.28
N VAL A 20 12.77 -7.36 18.48
CA VAL A 20 13.13 -7.44 17.06
C VAL A 20 12.52 -6.27 16.29
N LEU A 21 11.23 -6.00 16.47
CA LEU A 21 10.53 -4.89 15.79
C LEU A 21 11.17 -3.54 16.16
N TYR A 22 11.44 -3.33 17.46
CA TYR A 22 12.09 -2.11 17.94
C TYR A 22 13.45 -1.89 17.28
N LYS A 23 14.29 -2.95 17.21
CA LYS A 23 15.60 -2.88 16.52
C LYS A 23 15.47 -2.54 15.05
N VAL A 24 14.49 -3.14 14.36
CA VAL A 24 14.24 -2.85 12.95
C VAL A 24 13.86 -1.38 12.76
N ILE A 25 12.94 -0.86 13.56
CA ILE A 25 12.47 0.52 13.46
C ILE A 25 13.59 1.50 13.80
N SER A 26 14.30 1.30 14.92
CA SER A 26 15.38 2.18 15.36
C SER A 26 16.57 2.20 14.39
N SER A 27 16.95 1.04 13.82
CA SER A 27 18.03 0.96 12.81
C SER A 27 17.70 1.71 11.51
N ASN A 28 16.42 1.98 11.29
CA ASN A 28 15.94 2.77 10.16
C ASN A 28 15.82 4.28 10.46
N GLY A 29 16.29 4.74 11.64
CA GLY A 29 16.27 6.13 12.06
C GLY A 29 14.89 6.64 12.50
N ILE A 30 13.98 5.73 12.84
CA ILE A 30 12.60 6.01 13.26
C ILE A 30 12.50 5.76 14.76
N ASP A 31 11.83 6.64 15.50
CA ASP A 31 11.57 6.44 16.91
C ASP A 31 10.39 5.45 17.09
N ALA A 32 10.43 4.63 18.13
CA ALA A 32 9.40 3.65 18.39
C ALA A 32 8.94 3.69 19.85
N GLN A 33 7.64 3.51 20.04
CA GLN A 33 7.03 3.26 21.33
C GLN A 33 6.43 1.86 21.33
N VAL A 34 6.62 1.12 22.43
CA VAL A 34 6.18 -0.27 22.56
C VAL A 34 5.11 -0.36 23.64
N VAL A 35 4.04 -1.10 23.34
CA VAL A 35 3.00 -1.48 24.30
C VAL A 35 2.70 -2.98 24.15
N SER A 36 2.19 -3.61 25.22
CA SER A 36 2.06 -5.07 25.31
C SER A 36 0.61 -5.55 25.20
N SER A 37 -0.35 -4.67 24.97
CA SER A 37 -1.76 -5.05 24.85
C SER A 37 -2.57 -4.13 23.92
N GLY A 38 -3.71 -4.63 23.46
CA GLY A 38 -4.66 -3.86 22.66
C GLY A 38 -5.26 -2.69 23.46
N GLU A 39 -5.50 -2.86 24.74
CA GLU A 39 -6.03 -1.83 25.64
C GLU A 39 -5.05 -0.65 25.75
N GLU A 40 -3.76 -0.95 25.97
CA GLU A 40 -2.71 0.08 26.02
C GLU A 40 -2.60 0.80 24.68
N ALA A 41 -2.67 0.08 23.55
CA ALA A 41 -2.65 0.67 22.22
C ALA A 41 -3.82 1.64 22.01
N LEU A 42 -5.03 1.24 22.43
CA LEU A 42 -6.22 2.09 22.33
C LEU A 42 -6.16 3.33 23.23
N GLU A 43 -5.51 3.23 24.39
CA GLU A 43 -5.35 4.36 25.31
C GLU A 43 -4.26 5.32 24.81
N ILE A 44 -3.10 4.80 24.38
CA ILE A 44 -1.97 5.65 24.00
C ILE A 44 -2.25 6.42 22.70
N THR A 45 -3.01 5.84 21.78
CA THR A 45 -3.45 6.49 20.54
C THR A 45 -4.47 7.63 20.74
N ARG A 46 -5.01 7.80 21.95
CA ARG A 46 -5.81 8.98 22.32
C ARG A 46 -4.93 10.19 22.67
N ARG A 47 -3.72 9.93 23.18
CA ARG A 47 -2.82 10.96 23.73
C ARG A 47 -1.72 11.36 22.76
N TYR A 48 -1.29 10.41 21.93
CA TYR A 48 -0.17 10.61 21.01
C TYR A 48 -0.58 10.28 19.59
N HIS A 49 0.02 11.03 18.67
CA HIS A 49 -0.11 10.75 17.24
C HIS A 49 1.11 9.91 16.80
N PHE A 50 0.84 8.81 16.12
CA PHE A 50 1.83 7.94 15.52
C PHE A 50 1.80 8.07 14.00
N ASP A 51 2.96 7.93 13.35
CA ASP A 51 3.07 7.94 11.90
C ASP A 51 2.74 6.56 11.29
N LEU A 52 2.83 5.49 12.09
CA LEU A 52 2.45 4.11 11.73
C LEU A 52 2.25 3.27 12.99
N ILE A 53 1.41 2.23 12.90
CA ILE A 53 1.21 1.23 13.95
C ILE A 53 1.60 -0.15 13.40
N LEU A 54 2.49 -0.87 14.09
CA LEU A 54 2.74 -2.30 13.91
C LEU A 54 1.95 -3.04 14.98
N LEU A 55 1.09 -3.97 14.59
CA LEU A 55 0.10 -4.55 15.47
C LEU A 55 0.05 -6.08 15.33
N ASP A 56 0.31 -6.80 16.41
CA ASP A 56 -0.01 -8.22 16.44
C ASP A 56 -1.51 -8.46 16.59
N VAL A 57 -1.97 -9.56 16.01
CA VAL A 57 -3.38 -10.01 16.14
C VAL A 57 -3.54 -10.85 17.40
N ASN A 58 -2.56 -11.72 17.69
CA ASN A 58 -2.68 -12.74 18.72
C ASN A 58 -2.25 -12.20 20.11
N MET A 59 -3.04 -11.30 20.66
CA MET A 59 -2.80 -10.75 22.00
C MET A 59 -3.90 -11.21 22.96
N ARG A 60 -3.56 -11.25 24.25
CA ARG A 60 -4.55 -11.51 25.31
C ARG A 60 -5.42 -10.27 25.51
N GLY A 61 -6.71 -10.46 25.85
CA GLY A 61 -7.67 -9.37 26.03
C GLY A 61 -8.21 -8.88 24.69
N VAL A 62 -8.06 -7.59 24.41
CA VAL A 62 -8.45 -6.99 23.13
C VAL A 62 -7.49 -7.42 22.04
N ASP A 63 -7.98 -8.21 21.06
CA ASP A 63 -7.16 -8.69 19.96
C ASP A 63 -6.85 -7.58 18.91
N GLY A 64 -5.87 -7.86 18.03
CA GLY A 64 -5.43 -6.86 17.07
C GLY A 64 -6.51 -6.45 16.06
N PHE A 65 -7.42 -7.34 15.70
CA PHE A 65 -8.52 -7.00 14.80
C PHE A 65 -9.51 -6.05 15.47
N GLU A 66 -9.82 -6.27 16.75
CA GLU A 66 -10.66 -5.36 17.54
C GLU A 66 -10.01 -3.99 17.68
N VAL A 67 -8.66 -3.93 17.86
CA VAL A 67 -7.91 -2.67 17.88
C VAL A 67 -8.06 -1.92 16.56
N VAL A 68 -7.88 -2.59 15.41
CA VAL A 68 -8.05 -1.97 14.08
C VAL A 68 -9.45 -1.37 13.97
N GLN A 69 -10.49 -2.16 14.24
CA GLN A 69 -11.87 -1.71 14.15
C GLN A 69 -12.15 -0.51 15.05
N ALA A 70 -11.70 -0.56 16.32
CA ALA A 70 -11.88 0.51 17.27
C ALA A 70 -11.18 1.81 16.84
N LEU A 71 -9.96 1.73 16.31
CA LEU A 71 -9.23 2.88 15.77
C LEU A 71 -9.93 3.48 14.54
N ARG A 72 -10.36 2.65 13.61
CA ARG A 72 -11.07 3.12 12.40
C ARG A 72 -12.43 3.72 12.73
N LYS A 73 -13.17 3.13 13.66
CA LYS A 73 -14.44 3.69 14.18
C LYS A 73 -14.26 5.07 14.84
N ARG A 74 -13.09 5.32 15.45
CA ARG A 74 -12.72 6.64 16.01
C ARG A 74 -12.22 7.62 14.95
N GLY A 75 -12.15 7.24 13.68
CA GLY A 75 -11.64 8.08 12.59
C GLY A 75 -10.12 8.21 12.54
N VAL A 76 -9.38 7.35 13.27
CA VAL A 76 -7.91 7.32 13.22
C VAL A 76 -7.46 6.85 11.84
N LYS A 77 -6.71 7.70 11.13
CA LYS A 77 -6.19 7.44 9.77
C LYS A 77 -4.74 6.98 9.75
N THR A 78 -4.10 6.85 10.93
CA THR A 78 -2.74 6.32 11.02
C THR A 78 -2.68 4.96 10.35
N PRO A 79 -1.71 4.72 9.44
CA PRO A 79 -1.56 3.44 8.78
C PRO A 79 -1.23 2.34 9.79
N ILE A 80 -1.84 1.17 9.59
CA ILE A 80 -1.71 0.00 10.44
C ILE A 80 -1.19 -1.16 9.60
N ILE A 81 -0.05 -1.72 9.98
CA ILE A 81 0.47 -2.98 9.45
C ILE A 81 0.22 -4.07 10.50
N ILE A 82 -0.55 -5.07 10.15
CA ILE A 82 -0.69 -6.27 10.98
C ILE A 82 0.57 -7.13 10.83
N VAL A 83 1.13 -7.62 11.95
CA VAL A 83 2.31 -8.50 11.97
C VAL A 83 1.95 -9.74 12.78
N SER A 84 1.52 -10.83 12.13
CA SER A 84 0.92 -11.97 12.82
C SER A 84 1.47 -13.33 12.38
N GLY A 85 1.40 -14.31 13.30
CA GLY A 85 1.71 -15.72 13.01
C GLY A 85 0.60 -16.47 12.27
N ARG A 86 -0.59 -15.87 12.13
CA ARG A 86 -1.68 -16.47 11.34
C ARG A 86 -1.34 -16.40 9.86
N LYS A 87 -1.43 -17.55 9.19
CA LYS A 87 -1.02 -17.71 7.79
C LYS A 87 -2.20 -17.96 6.85
N GLU A 88 -3.42 -18.03 7.38
CA GLU A 88 -4.59 -18.29 6.55
C GLU A 88 -4.91 -17.06 5.70
N ASP A 89 -5.17 -17.29 4.43
CA ASP A 89 -5.56 -16.23 3.49
C ASP A 89 -6.77 -15.45 3.99
N TYR A 90 -7.67 -16.12 4.72
CA TYR A 90 -8.85 -15.51 5.31
C TYR A 90 -8.50 -14.46 6.37
N ASP A 91 -7.54 -14.73 7.27
CA ASP A 91 -7.11 -13.75 8.28
C ASP A 91 -6.47 -12.51 7.66
N THR A 92 -5.70 -12.71 6.58
CA THR A 92 -5.10 -11.61 5.82
C THR A 92 -6.17 -10.75 5.14
N LEU A 93 -7.14 -11.38 4.45
CA LEU A 93 -8.24 -10.68 3.80
C LEU A 93 -9.11 -9.96 4.82
N TYR A 94 -9.44 -10.60 5.94
CA TYR A 94 -10.22 -10.01 7.01
C TYR A 94 -9.53 -8.79 7.62
N GLY A 95 -8.22 -8.88 7.93
CA GLY A 95 -7.44 -7.76 8.47
C GLY A 95 -7.46 -6.53 7.55
N LEU A 96 -7.31 -6.74 6.24
CA LEU A 96 -7.38 -5.66 5.25
C LEU A 96 -8.80 -5.10 5.10
N ASP A 97 -9.82 -5.94 5.13
CA ASP A 97 -11.22 -5.53 4.98
C ASP A 97 -11.71 -4.65 6.15
N ILE A 98 -11.27 -4.94 7.37
CA ILE A 98 -11.58 -4.13 8.56
C ILE A 98 -10.79 -2.82 8.66
N GLY A 99 -9.85 -2.59 7.73
CA GLY A 99 -9.14 -1.31 7.58
C GLY A 99 -7.66 -1.30 7.97
N ALA A 100 -6.99 -2.45 8.07
CA ALA A 100 -5.53 -2.49 8.06
C ALA A 100 -5.00 -2.12 6.67
N ASP A 101 -3.82 -1.51 6.62
CA ASP A 101 -3.23 -1.02 5.36
C ASP A 101 -2.26 -2.04 4.74
N ASP A 102 -1.74 -2.98 5.55
CA ASP A 102 -0.90 -4.09 5.09
C ASP A 102 -0.91 -5.23 6.11
N TYR A 103 -0.46 -6.42 5.68
CA TYR A 103 -0.37 -7.61 6.51
C TYR A 103 0.99 -8.29 6.28
N ILE A 104 1.68 -8.64 7.36
CA ILE A 104 2.98 -9.31 7.34
C ILE A 104 2.92 -10.57 8.21
N THR A 105 3.23 -11.72 7.64
CA THR A 105 3.27 -12.99 8.37
C THR A 105 4.57 -13.17 9.15
N LYS A 106 4.49 -13.66 10.39
CA LYS A 106 5.64 -14.15 11.16
C LYS A 106 5.99 -15.60 10.72
N PRO A 107 7.28 -15.94 10.53
CA PRO A 107 8.45 -15.09 10.65
C PRO A 107 8.63 -14.15 9.45
N PHE A 108 9.04 -12.93 9.70
CA PHE A 108 9.24 -11.90 8.69
C PHE A 108 10.72 -11.60 8.45
N ASN A 109 11.02 -11.07 7.26
CA ASN A 109 12.36 -10.55 6.97
C ASN A 109 12.49 -9.11 7.50
N PRO A 110 13.43 -8.82 8.43
CA PRO A 110 13.61 -7.48 9.01
C PRO A 110 13.86 -6.37 7.99
N ILE A 111 14.62 -6.67 6.92
CA ILE A 111 14.93 -5.70 5.86
C ILE A 111 13.66 -5.32 5.08
N VAL A 112 12.84 -6.32 4.75
CA VAL A 112 11.57 -6.11 4.03
C VAL A 112 10.60 -5.32 4.89
N LEU A 113 10.48 -5.66 6.19
CA LEU A 113 9.63 -4.93 7.13
C LEU A 113 10.06 -3.46 7.24
N GLY A 114 11.36 -3.18 7.44
CA GLY A 114 11.87 -1.83 7.53
C GLY A 114 11.60 -1.00 6.26
N ALA A 115 11.77 -1.61 5.07
CA ALA A 115 11.46 -0.97 3.80
C ALA A 115 9.96 -0.65 3.65
N LYS A 116 9.07 -1.57 4.04
CA LYS A 116 7.61 -1.37 4.04
C LYS A 116 7.19 -0.23 4.97
N VAL A 117 7.70 -0.21 6.21
CA VAL A 117 7.43 0.83 7.20
C VAL A 117 7.83 2.20 6.66
N LYS A 118 9.06 2.35 6.16
CA LYS A 118 9.52 3.62 5.55
C LYS A 118 8.63 4.07 4.38
N ALA A 119 8.30 3.15 3.50
CA ALA A 119 7.47 3.46 2.33
C ALA A 119 6.06 3.92 2.75
N MET A 120 5.49 3.31 3.79
CA MET A 120 4.16 3.63 4.28
C MET A 120 4.12 4.96 5.02
N ILE A 121 5.11 5.24 5.90
CA ILE A 121 5.25 6.53 6.57
C ILE A 121 5.43 7.65 5.55
N ARG A 122 6.31 7.47 4.57
CA ARG A 122 6.53 8.46 3.50
C ARG A 122 5.23 8.74 2.72
N ARG A 123 4.45 7.71 2.40
CA ARG A 123 3.14 7.86 1.76
C ARG A 123 2.16 8.65 2.64
N ASN A 124 2.12 8.35 3.93
CA ASN A 124 1.21 9.01 4.85
C ASN A 124 1.60 10.48 5.13
N ARG A 125 2.87 10.83 5.17
CA ARG A 125 3.33 12.23 5.30
C ARG A 125 2.99 13.10 4.10
N GLY A 126 2.93 12.53 2.90
CA GLY A 126 2.44 13.21 1.71
C GLY A 126 0.97 13.65 1.82
N HIS A 127 0.22 13.13 2.80
CA HIS A 127 -1.17 13.54 3.07
C HIS A 127 -1.28 14.87 3.84
N SER A 128 -0.20 15.36 4.46
CA SER A 128 -0.22 16.61 5.25
C SER A 128 0.26 17.84 4.50
N ALA A 129 0.82 17.70 3.31
CA ALA A 129 1.27 18.80 2.45
C ALA A 129 1.17 18.39 0.98
N ASP A 130 0.07 18.76 0.36
CA ASP A 130 -0.11 19.03 -1.06
C ASP A 130 0.67 18.16 -2.08
N ASN A 131 -0.04 17.39 -2.90
CA ASN A 131 0.32 16.89 -4.24
C ASN A 131 1.11 15.57 -4.42
N GLY A 132 1.56 14.79 -3.41
CA GLY A 132 2.30 13.54 -3.65
C GLY A 132 1.46 12.30 -4.02
N ASN A 133 0.18 12.29 -3.69
CA ASN A 133 -0.72 11.14 -3.93
C ASN A 133 -1.59 11.27 -5.17
N VAL A 134 -1.65 12.46 -5.73
CA VAL A 134 -2.39 12.71 -6.96
C VAL A 134 -1.39 12.88 -8.09
N ILE A 135 -1.35 11.91 -8.97
CA ILE A 135 -0.59 12.01 -10.21
C ILE A 135 -1.51 12.68 -11.23
N THR A 136 -1.11 13.87 -11.68
CA THR A 136 -1.79 14.55 -12.79
C THR A 136 -0.95 14.40 -14.04
N ALA A 137 -1.54 13.85 -15.08
CA ALA A 137 -0.83 13.50 -16.30
C ALA A 137 -1.77 13.70 -17.51
N GLY A 138 -1.63 14.84 -18.20
CA GLY A 138 -2.55 15.25 -19.28
C GLY A 138 -3.99 15.32 -18.76
N PRO A 139 -4.95 14.60 -19.39
CA PRO A 139 -6.34 14.59 -18.94
C PRO A 139 -6.58 13.70 -17.71
N PHE A 140 -5.56 12.95 -17.24
CA PHE A 140 -5.67 12.00 -16.16
C PHE A 140 -5.30 12.61 -14.83
N ARG A 141 -6.11 12.26 -13.82
CA ARG A 141 -5.82 12.49 -12.39
C ARG A 141 -6.00 11.17 -11.67
N TYR A 142 -4.93 10.67 -11.09
CA TYR A 142 -4.91 9.42 -10.34
C TYR A 142 -4.64 9.69 -8.87
N ASP A 143 -5.54 9.25 -8.03
CA ASP A 143 -5.37 9.30 -6.57
C ASP A 143 -4.87 7.94 -6.08
N SER A 144 -3.60 7.89 -5.70
CA SER A 144 -2.93 6.66 -5.25
C SER A 144 -3.45 6.15 -3.90
N HIS A 145 -4.16 7.00 -3.13
CA HIS A 145 -4.71 6.62 -1.85
C HIS A 145 -6.07 5.93 -2.00
N THR A 146 -6.94 6.57 -2.77
CA THR A 146 -8.28 6.02 -3.02
C THR A 146 -8.30 5.03 -4.18
N LEU A 147 -7.16 4.86 -4.87
CA LEU A 147 -7.01 4.06 -6.08
C LEU A 147 -8.02 4.46 -7.18
N ARG A 148 -8.35 5.75 -7.27
CA ARG A 148 -9.32 6.27 -8.25
C ARG A 148 -8.62 6.97 -9.40
N LEU A 149 -9.02 6.62 -10.60
CA LEU A 149 -8.58 7.27 -11.83
C LEU A 149 -9.70 8.16 -12.36
N TYR A 150 -9.34 9.36 -12.77
CA TYR A 150 -10.25 10.31 -13.45
C TYR A 150 -9.66 10.69 -14.79
N LYS A 151 -10.50 10.83 -15.82
CA LYS A 151 -10.15 11.44 -17.11
C LYS A 151 -11.08 12.64 -17.32
N ASN A 152 -10.52 13.83 -17.52
CA ASN A 152 -11.29 15.08 -17.65
C ASN A 152 -12.32 15.30 -16.52
N GLY A 153 -11.97 14.91 -15.29
CA GLY A 153 -12.83 15.02 -14.11
C GLY A 153 -13.86 13.90 -13.93
N GLN A 154 -14.03 13.01 -14.90
CA GLN A 154 -14.93 11.85 -14.81
C GLN A 154 -14.18 10.64 -14.25
N GLU A 155 -14.78 9.97 -13.25
CA GLU A 155 -14.20 8.78 -12.63
C GLU A 155 -14.25 7.59 -13.61
N ILE A 156 -13.11 6.88 -13.72
CA ILE A 156 -12.98 5.64 -14.47
C ILE A 156 -12.88 4.48 -13.49
N VAL A 157 -13.86 3.60 -13.50
CA VAL A 157 -13.88 2.41 -12.61
C VAL A 157 -12.92 1.35 -13.16
N LEU A 158 -11.89 1.05 -12.36
CA LEU A 158 -10.86 0.05 -12.67
C LEU A 158 -10.97 -1.14 -11.71
N SER A 159 -10.72 -2.35 -12.22
CA SER A 159 -10.46 -3.51 -11.38
C SER A 159 -9.09 -3.39 -10.70
N SER A 160 -8.82 -4.18 -9.66
CA SER A 160 -7.56 -4.12 -8.90
C SER A 160 -6.32 -4.26 -9.80
N LYS A 161 -6.35 -5.16 -10.79
CA LYS A 161 -5.22 -5.36 -11.71
C LYS A 161 -5.10 -4.25 -12.76
N GLU A 162 -6.22 -3.74 -13.27
CA GLU A 162 -6.21 -2.56 -14.15
C GLU A 162 -5.65 -1.34 -13.43
N ASN A 163 -6.00 -1.18 -12.16
CA ASN A 163 -5.52 -0.11 -11.31
C ASN A 163 -4.01 -0.20 -11.09
N ALA A 164 -3.49 -1.39 -10.79
CA ALA A 164 -2.07 -1.62 -10.60
C ALA A 164 -1.26 -1.35 -11.89
N ILE A 165 -1.78 -1.73 -13.06
CA ILE A 165 -1.16 -1.43 -14.36
C ILE A 165 -1.19 0.08 -14.64
N MET A 166 -2.31 0.76 -14.40
CA MET A 166 -2.41 2.20 -14.60
C MET A 166 -1.45 2.96 -13.68
N LYS A 167 -1.37 2.56 -12.41
CA LYS A 167 -0.39 3.14 -11.48
C LYS A 167 1.04 2.96 -11.96
N LEU A 168 1.41 1.74 -12.41
CA LEU A 168 2.73 1.46 -12.97
C LEU A 168 3.06 2.40 -14.13
N PHE A 169 2.11 2.63 -15.03
CA PHE A 169 2.27 3.50 -16.19
C PHE A 169 2.36 4.98 -15.81
N LEU A 170 1.50 5.44 -14.91
CA LEU A 170 1.47 6.84 -14.47
C LEU A 170 2.71 7.21 -13.65
N ASP A 171 3.24 6.27 -12.84
CA ASP A 171 4.51 6.45 -12.14
C ASP A 171 5.72 6.49 -13.09
N ASN A 172 5.56 6.03 -14.35
CA ASN A 172 6.65 5.85 -15.31
C ASN A 172 6.25 6.25 -16.73
N ILE A 173 5.78 7.47 -16.91
CA ILE A 173 5.38 8.01 -18.22
C ILE A 173 6.52 7.90 -19.21
N ASN A 174 6.21 7.54 -20.46
CA ASN A 174 7.15 7.31 -21.57
C ASN A 174 8.08 6.10 -21.43
N ARG A 175 8.08 5.39 -20.30
CA ARG A 175 8.88 4.17 -20.15
C ARG A 175 8.21 2.99 -20.83
N ILE A 176 9.02 2.16 -21.52
CA ILE A 176 8.55 0.93 -22.15
C ILE A 176 8.64 -0.22 -21.13
N PHE A 177 7.56 -0.98 -21.02
CA PHE A 177 7.47 -2.18 -20.19
C PHE A 177 7.18 -3.39 -21.09
N SER A 178 8.02 -4.42 -21.03
CA SER A 178 7.71 -5.70 -21.65
C SER A 178 6.51 -6.37 -20.94
N ARG A 179 5.84 -7.32 -21.62
CA ARG A 179 4.76 -8.09 -20.99
C ARG A 179 5.24 -8.76 -19.69
N LYS A 180 6.42 -9.34 -19.75
CA LYS A 180 7.06 -9.98 -18.59
C LYS A 180 7.27 -9.00 -17.45
N MET A 181 7.81 -7.80 -17.71
CA MET A 181 7.98 -6.77 -16.67
C MET A 181 6.65 -6.33 -16.05
N ILE A 182 5.61 -6.07 -16.86
CA ILE A 182 4.29 -5.71 -16.35
C ILE A 182 3.78 -6.84 -15.45
N TYR A 183 3.96 -8.08 -15.90
CA TYR A 183 3.52 -9.26 -15.19
C TYR A 183 4.20 -9.37 -13.82
N GLU A 184 5.54 -9.38 -13.79
CA GLU A 184 6.34 -9.46 -12.57
C GLU A 184 6.01 -8.34 -11.57
N MET A 185 5.82 -7.11 -12.06
CA MET A 185 5.54 -5.94 -11.20
C MET A 185 4.11 -5.89 -10.66
N VAL A 186 3.14 -6.50 -11.35
CA VAL A 186 1.71 -6.42 -10.98
C VAL A 186 1.19 -7.71 -10.33
N TRP A 187 1.77 -8.88 -10.67
CA TRP A 187 1.35 -10.18 -10.14
C TRP A 187 2.37 -10.82 -9.20
N GLY A 188 3.63 -10.37 -9.21
CA GLY A 188 4.70 -11.01 -8.46
C GLY A 188 5.23 -12.27 -9.16
N GLU A 189 5.77 -13.21 -8.36
CA GLU A 189 6.40 -14.46 -8.88
C GLU A 189 5.39 -15.56 -9.28
N THR A 190 4.10 -15.30 -9.28
CA THR A 190 3.09 -16.30 -9.62
C THR A 190 3.10 -16.57 -11.14
N ILE A 191 3.17 -17.84 -11.52
CA ILE A 191 3.17 -18.26 -12.94
C ILE A 191 1.79 -17.99 -13.53
N VAL A 192 1.66 -16.96 -14.36
CA VAL A 192 0.46 -16.67 -15.15
C VAL A 192 0.83 -16.47 -16.62
N ASP A 193 -0.11 -16.71 -17.46
CA ASP A 193 -0.01 -16.55 -18.91
C ASP A 193 0.28 -15.07 -19.28
N GLU A 194 1.41 -14.80 -19.91
CA GLU A 194 1.75 -13.45 -20.44
C GLU A 194 0.68 -12.89 -21.41
N ASN A 195 -0.16 -13.78 -22.00
CA ASN A 195 -1.28 -13.36 -22.83
C ASN A 195 -2.38 -12.65 -22.05
N ALA A 196 -2.48 -12.89 -20.75
CA ALA A 196 -3.42 -12.17 -19.90
C ALA A 196 -3.17 -10.66 -19.91
N ILE A 197 -1.91 -10.22 -20.05
CA ILE A 197 -1.56 -8.80 -20.13
C ILE A 197 -2.28 -8.12 -21.30
N MET A 198 -2.37 -8.77 -22.47
CA MET A 198 -3.06 -8.21 -23.63
C MET A 198 -4.54 -7.94 -23.34
N VAL A 199 -5.18 -8.82 -22.58
CA VAL A 199 -6.59 -8.64 -22.18
C VAL A 199 -6.76 -7.41 -21.30
N TYR A 200 -5.88 -7.24 -20.30
CA TYR A 200 -5.93 -6.06 -19.41
C TYR A 200 -5.59 -4.77 -20.13
N ILE A 201 -4.61 -4.77 -21.02
CA ILE A 201 -4.29 -3.61 -21.87
C ILE A 201 -5.48 -3.22 -22.76
N ASN A 202 -6.14 -4.20 -23.37
CA ASN A 202 -7.31 -3.93 -24.21
C ASN A 202 -8.48 -3.37 -23.36
N ARG A 203 -8.73 -3.93 -22.17
CA ARG A 203 -9.76 -3.41 -21.25
C ARG A 203 -9.45 -1.99 -20.79
N LEU A 204 -8.19 -1.70 -20.48
CA LEU A 204 -7.76 -0.35 -20.13
C LEU A 204 -7.98 0.62 -21.29
N ARG A 205 -7.60 0.24 -22.52
CA ARG A 205 -7.85 1.05 -23.72
C ARG A 205 -9.33 1.36 -23.89
N GLN A 206 -10.21 0.37 -23.74
CA GLN A 206 -11.66 0.58 -23.80
C GLN A 206 -12.17 1.60 -22.78
N LYS A 207 -11.48 1.77 -21.66
CA LYS A 207 -11.89 2.68 -20.59
C LYS A 207 -11.27 4.07 -20.69
N ILE A 208 -10.05 4.18 -21.21
CA ILE A 208 -9.28 5.42 -21.14
C ILE A 208 -9.06 6.09 -22.50
N GLU A 209 -9.08 5.34 -23.61
CA GLU A 209 -8.89 5.89 -24.96
C GLU A 209 -10.20 6.43 -25.52
N ASP A 210 -10.12 7.45 -26.36
CA ASP A 210 -11.28 7.94 -27.10
C ASP A 210 -11.62 7.00 -28.27
N ASP A 211 -10.59 6.41 -28.89
CA ASP A 211 -10.70 5.32 -29.86
C ASP A 211 -9.75 4.18 -29.48
N PRO A 212 -10.24 3.08 -28.90
CA PRO A 212 -9.41 1.95 -28.50
C PRO A 212 -8.63 1.28 -29.64
N SER A 213 -9.09 1.44 -30.91
CA SER A 213 -8.41 0.91 -32.09
C SER A 213 -7.20 1.75 -32.50
N LYS A 214 -7.17 3.03 -32.09
CA LYS A 214 -6.09 3.99 -32.32
C LYS A 214 -5.60 4.59 -31.00
N PRO A 215 -5.00 3.77 -30.14
CA PRO A 215 -4.68 4.19 -28.78
C PRO A 215 -3.63 5.31 -28.77
N GLN A 216 -3.97 6.40 -28.10
CA GLN A 216 -3.08 7.56 -27.90
C GLN A 216 -2.25 7.41 -26.63
N TYR A 217 -2.84 6.91 -25.55
CA TYR A 217 -2.21 6.84 -24.23
C TYR A 217 -1.45 5.53 -24.03
N ILE A 218 -2.09 4.36 -24.19
CA ILE A 218 -1.39 3.07 -24.05
C ILE A 218 -0.95 2.59 -25.43
N GLN A 219 0.28 2.91 -25.80
CA GLN A 219 0.84 2.56 -27.11
C GLN A 219 1.54 1.20 -27.07
N THR A 220 1.37 0.43 -28.15
CA THR A 220 2.16 -0.80 -28.37
C THR A 220 3.46 -0.44 -29.06
N VAL A 221 4.58 -0.81 -28.43
CA VAL A 221 5.91 -0.73 -29.07
C VAL A 221 6.26 -2.12 -29.57
N ARG A 222 6.20 -2.30 -30.89
CA ARG A 222 6.37 -3.62 -31.56
C ARG A 222 7.66 -4.30 -31.11
N GLY A 223 7.56 -5.54 -30.69
CA GLY A 223 8.68 -6.35 -30.20
C GLY A 223 9.17 -6.02 -28.78
N LEU A 224 8.74 -4.90 -28.17
CA LEU A 224 9.24 -4.46 -26.87
C LEU A 224 8.17 -4.48 -25.76
N GLY A 225 6.90 -4.19 -26.09
CA GLY A 225 5.83 -4.18 -25.09
C GLY A 225 4.93 -2.96 -25.17
N TYR A 226 4.65 -2.31 -24.04
CA TYR A 226 3.71 -1.21 -23.93
C TYR A 226 4.35 0.02 -23.27
N ARG A 227 3.84 1.19 -23.61
CA ARG A 227 4.26 2.48 -23.09
C ARG A 227 3.02 3.36 -22.87
N PHE A 228 3.00 4.10 -21.78
CA PHE A 228 1.99 5.13 -21.54
C PHE A 228 2.55 6.50 -21.94
N MET A 229 1.79 7.23 -22.73
CA MET A 229 2.13 8.57 -23.22
C MET A 229 1.00 9.55 -22.90
N ILE A 230 1.36 10.86 -22.90
CA ILE A 230 0.43 11.97 -22.71
C ILE A 230 0.65 12.95 -23.84
#